data_733462e10cf9caec342bc6777ab3bdc8
#
_entry.id   733462e10cf9caec342bc6777ab3bdc8
#
_cell.length_a   1.000
_cell.length_b   1.000
_cell.length_c   1.000
_cell.angle_alpha   90.00
_cell.angle_beta   90.00
_cell.angle_gamma   90.00
#
_symmetry.space_group_name_H-M   'P 1'
#
loop_
_entity.id
_entity.type
_entity.pdbx_description
1 polymer ?
#
loop_
_entity_poly.entity_id
_entity_poly.type
_entity_poly.pdbx_seq_one_letter_code
_entity_poly.pdbx_strand_id
1 'polypeptide(L)'
;MSWLPLQILLVAWVPGALLLRLPGRTRAYRAQLPADERLFWSVLLSAVLSTCLVLLLSAFDRYSFDRLLAINVVTTVLALVVARHRVRLPRPVTRPTPAALVPALVIALGCWLYFPPSEYIIGGKDPGTYINEGVQIAQRGQTVIRDGLIAEIPSPFRDLFFPAHGLDTYYGLRFMGFFIQDPDAGAVVGQFPHLYPASVAIGYALNGLSGARQTIGVWALLGLMAVY
;
A
#
# COMPACT_ATOMS: atom_id res chain seq x y z
N MET A 1 -23.69 3.31 10.26
CA MET A 1 -22.36 3.16 10.90
C MET A 1 -21.35 2.88 9.79
N SER A 2 -20.26 3.63 9.71
CA SER A 2 -19.24 3.41 8.67
C SER A 2 -18.42 2.15 9.00
N TRP A 3 -18.25 1.26 8.03
CA TRP A 3 -17.42 0.05 8.14
C TRP A 3 -15.91 0.36 8.11
N LEU A 4 -15.54 1.62 7.94
CA LEU A 4 -14.16 2.08 7.79
C LEU A 4 -13.22 1.59 8.92
N PRO A 5 -13.57 1.66 10.23
CA PRO A 5 -12.66 1.15 11.27
C PRO A 5 -12.36 -0.35 11.12
N LEU A 6 -13.35 -1.16 10.73
CA LEU A 6 -13.15 -2.59 10.50
C LEU A 6 -12.25 -2.83 9.29
N GLN A 7 -12.44 -2.10 8.21
CA GLN A 7 -11.60 -2.18 7.01
C GLN A 7 -10.15 -1.82 7.34
N ILE A 8 -9.92 -0.74 8.08
CA ILE A 8 -8.58 -0.35 8.55
C ILE A 8 -7.97 -1.47 9.38
N LEU A 9 -8.69 -2.04 10.34
CA LEU A 9 -8.18 -3.15 11.16
C LEU A 9 -7.80 -4.36 10.29
N LEU A 10 -8.59 -4.71 9.30
CA LEU A 10 -8.35 -5.85 8.42
C LEU A 10 -7.14 -5.66 7.51
N VAL A 11 -6.82 -4.43 7.08
CA VAL A 11 -5.68 -4.19 6.18
C VAL A 11 -4.41 -3.77 6.91
N ALA A 12 -4.53 -3.11 8.06
CA ALA A 12 -3.41 -2.46 8.73
C ALA A 12 -2.99 -3.09 10.07
N TRP A 13 -3.73 -4.06 10.62
CA TRP A 13 -3.38 -4.62 11.92
C TRP A 13 -3.57 -6.14 12.04
N VAL A 14 -4.70 -6.70 11.63
CA VAL A 14 -5.07 -8.09 11.90
C VAL A 14 -4.10 -9.09 11.27
N PRO A 15 -3.76 -9.03 9.97
CA PRO A 15 -2.86 -9.99 9.35
C PRO A 15 -1.49 -10.08 10.04
N GLY A 16 -0.87 -8.94 10.31
CA GLY A 16 0.43 -8.88 10.98
C GLY A 16 0.37 -9.32 12.44
N ALA A 17 -0.69 -8.94 13.16
CA ALA A 17 -0.91 -9.40 14.52
C ALA A 17 -1.05 -10.93 14.61
N LEU A 18 -1.64 -11.57 13.60
CA LEU A 18 -1.71 -13.02 13.49
C LEU A 18 -0.35 -13.64 13.17
N LEU A 19 0.38 -13.05 12.21
CA LEU A 19 1.73 -13.52 11.86
C LEU A 19 2.65 -13.55 13.08
N LEU A 20 2.61 -12.51 13.90
CA LEU A 20 3.39 -12.46 15.14
C LEU A 20 3.03 -13.58 16.11
N ARG A 21 1.82 -14.12 16.03
CA ARG A 21 1.29 -15.15 16.93
C ARG A 21 1.46 -16.57 16.40
N LEU A 22 1.74 -16.73 15.11
CA LEU A 22 1.91 -18.04 14.52
C LEU A 22 3.03 -18.84 15.20
N PRO A 23 2.87 -20.16 15.37
CA PRO A 23 3.92 -21.01 15.90
C PRO A 23 5.14 -20.99 14.96
N GLY A 24 6.34 -21.03 15.54
CA GLY A 24 7.59 -21.03 14.78
C GLY A 24 8.80 -20.87 15.69
N ARG A 25 10.01 -21.04 15.14
CA ARG A 25 11.27 -20.97 15.89
C ARG A 25 11.47 -19.66 16.66
N THR A 26 10.97 -18.56 16.12
CA THR A 26 11.08 -17.20 16.71
C THR A 26 9.97 -16.86 17.70
N ARG A 27 9.06 -17.80 18.01
CA ARG A 27 7.90 -17.52 18.88
C ARG A 27 8.29 -17.06 20.28
N ALA A 28 9.32 -17.69 20.87
CA ALA A 28 9.80 -17.34 22.20
C ALA A 28 10.29 -15.88 22.24
N TYR A 29 11.06 -15.47 21.25
CA TYR A 29 11.52 -14.09 21.08
C TYR A 29 10.34 -13.12 20.92
N ARG A 30 9.42 -13.41 20.00
CA ARG A 30 8.22 -12.56 19.76
C ARG A 30 7.32 -12.44 20.99
N ALA A 31 7.32 -13.45 21.85
CA ALA A 31 6.57 -13.43 23.10
C ALA A 31 7.19 -12.51 24.18
N GLN A 32 8.45 -12.12 24.01
CA GLN A 32 9.17 -11.20 24.92
C GLN A 32 9.09 -9.74 24.44
N LEU A 33 8.65 -9.48 23.19
CA LEU A 33 8.53 -8.12 22.68
C LEU A 33 7.60 -7.27 23.56
N PRO A 34 7.99 -6.03 23.87
CA PRO A 34 7.13 -5.07 24.55
C PRO A 34 5.87 -4.72 23.71
N ALA A 35 4.91 -4.04 24.32
CA ALA A 35 3.61 -3.80 23.67
C ALA A 35 3.71 -2.88 22.45
N ASP A 36 4.53 -1.86 22.53
CA ASP A 36 4.82 -0.89 21.47
C ASP A 36 5.47 -1.55 20.26
N GLU A 37 6.50 -2.37 20.46
CA GLU A 37 7.12 -3.15 19.39
C GLU A 37 6.13 -4.15 18.77
N ARG A 38 5.30 -4.83 19.58
CA ARG A 38 4.26 -5.72 19.03
C ARG A 38 3.25 -4.96 18.19
N LEU A 39 2.87 -3.77 18.61
CA LEU A 39 1.96 -2.91 17.84
C LEU A 39 2.62 -2.50 16.53
N PHE A 40 3.84 -1.97 16.59
CA PHE A 40 4.62 -1.59 15.42
C PHE A 40 4.73 -2.73 14.40
N TRP A 41 5.23 -3.90 14.83
CA TRP A 41 5.36 -5.05 13.95
C TRP A 41 4.03 -5.56 13.40
N SER A 42 2.94 -5.49 14.20
CA SER A 42 1.62 -5.86 13.71
C SER A 42 1.15 -4.95 12.57
N VAL A 43 1.36 -3.65 12.71
CA VAL A 43 0.97 -2.66 11.69
C VAL A 43 1.87 -2.79 10.46
N LEU A 44 3.18 -2.81 10.64
CA LEU A 44 4.13 -2.90 9.54
C LEU A 44 3.92 -4.17 8.70
N LEU A 45 3.83 -5.33 9.35
CA LEU A 45 3.62 -6.60 8.65
C LEU A 45 2.27 -6.65 7.94
N SER A 46 1.21 -6.06 8.53
CA SER A 46 -0.09 -5.97 7.86
C SER A 46 -0.03 -5.08 6.63
N ALA A 47 0.58 -3.89 6.76
CA ALA A 47 0.73 -2.96 5.65
C ALA A 47 1.52 -3.58 4.50
N VAL A 48 2.65 -4.23 4.81
CA VAL A 48 3.49 -4.92 3.81
C VAL A 48 2.71 -6.06 3.13
N LEU A 49 2.06 -6.93 3.91
CA LEU A 49 1.28 -8.03 3.35
C LEU A 49 0.14 -7.55 2.47
N SER A 50 -0.65 -6.59 2.95
CA SER A 50 -1.77 -6.04 2.18
C SER A 50 -1.26 -5.39 0.89
N THR A 51 -0.16 -4.63 0.94
CA THR A 51 0.46 -4.02 -0.24
C THR A 51 0.97 -5.07 -1.24
N CYS A 52 1.64 -6.12 -0.75
CA CYS A 52 2.09 -7.22 -1.61
C CYS A 52 0.91 -7.97 -2.25
N LEU A 53 -0.19 -8.17 -1.53
CA LEU A 53 -1.41 -8.76 -2.09
C LEU A 53 -2.05 -7.87 -3.15
N VAL A 54 -2.10 -6.55 -2.95
CA VAL A 54 -2.58 -5.60 -3.97
C VAL A 54 -1.71 -5.71 -5.21
N LEU A 55 -0.39 -5.66 -5.05
CA LEU A 55 0.55 -5.77 -6.17
C LEU A 55 0.37 -7.08 -6.93
N LEU A 56 0.28 -8.21 -6.22
CA LEU A 56 0.07 -9.51 -6.82
C LEU A 56 -1.26 -9.58 -7.58
N LEU A 57 -2.35 -9.15 -6.95
CA LEU A 57 -3.68 -9.17 -7.56
C LEU A 57 -3.76 -8.23 -8.78
N SER A 58 -3.14 -7.05 -8.73
CA SER A 58 -3.15 -6.09 -9.84
C SER A 58 -2.27 -6.54 -11.01
N ALA A 59 -1.18 -7.29 -10.74
CA ALA A 59 -0.35 -7.88 -11.77
C ALA A 59 -1.08 -8.97 -12.58
N PHE A 60 -2.14 -9.56 -12.01
CA PHE A 60 -3.01 -10.53 -12.68
C PHE A 60 -4.38 -9.95 -13.09
N ASP A 61 -4.53 -8.62 -13.10
CA ASP A 61 -5.77 -7.91 -13.44
C ASP A 61 -6.97 -8.34 -12.55
N ARG A 62 -6.70 -8.66 -11.30
CA ARG A 62 -7.68 -9.24 -10.35
C ARG A 62 -7.88 -8.43 -9.08
N TYR A 63 -7.22 -7.29 -8.94
CA TYR A 63 -7.39 -6.49 -7.75
C TYR A 63 -8.79 -5.90 -7.64
N SER A 64 -9.36 -6.00 -6.47
CA SER A 64 -10.42 -5.14 -5.95
C SER A 64 -10.26 -5.06 -4.43
N PHE A 65 -10.70 -3.97 -3.83
CA PHE A 65 -10.57 -3.80 -2.38
C PHE A 65 -11.35 -4.86 -1.61
N ASP A 66 -12.53 -5.25 -2.10
CA ASP A 66 -13.33 -6.31 -1.48
C ASP A 66 -12.63 -7.67 -1.50
N ARG A 67 -11.89 -7.98 -2.59
CA ARG A 67 -11.06 -9.21 -2.65
C ARG A 67 -9.91 -9.16 -1.66
N LEU A 68 -9.25 -8.02 -1.52
CA LEU A 68 -8.21 -7.85 -0.50
C LEU A 68 -8.78 -8.10 0.90
N LEU A 69 -9.93 -7.50 1.23
CA LEU A 69 -10.61 -7.72 2.51
C LEU A 69 -11.00 -9.20 2.69
N ALA A 70 -11.58 -9.82 1.65
CA ALA A 70 -11.98 -11.22 1.70
C ALA A 70 -10.76 -12.14 1.94
N ILE A 71 -9.64 -11.93 1.26
CA ILE A 71 -8.39 -12.68 1.48
C ILE A 71 -7.91 -12.49 2.90
N ASN A 72 -7.88 -11.26 3.42
CA ASN A 72 -7.46 -10.99 4.79
C ASN A 72 -8.40 -11.63 5.83
N VAL A 73 -9.70 -11.67 5.59
CA VAL A 73 -10.67 -12.38 6.44
C VAL A 73 -10.44 -13.89 6.39
N VAL A 74 -10.33 -14.47 5.19
CA VAL A 74 -10.11 -15.91 5.01
C VAL A 74 -8.81 -16.36 5.65
N THR A 75 -7.71 -15.64 5.41
CA THR A 75 -6.40 -15.94 6.03
C THR A 75 -6.46 -15.82 7.55
N THR A 76 -7.20 -14.83 8.06
CA THR A 76 -7.44 -14.65 9.50
C THR A 76 -8.19 -15.84 10.09
N VAL A 77 -9.31 -16.25 9.48
CA VAL A 77 -10.11 -17.38 9.95
C VAL A 77 -9.31 -18.68 9.88
N LEU A 78 -8.60 -18.93 8.78
CA LEU A 78 -7.75 -20.11 8.64
C LEU A 78 -6.64 -20.15 9.71
N ALA A 79 -5.97 -19.03 9.95
CA ALA A 79 -4.95 -18.94 10.99
C ALA A 79 -5.52 -19.20 12.38
N LEU A 80 -6.70 -18.69 12.69
CA LEU A 80 -7.38 -18.93 13.96
C LEU A 80 -7.82 -20.40 14.12
N VAL A 81 -8.32 -21.02 13.06
CA VAL A 81 -8.75 -22.43 13.07
C VAL A 81 -7.53 -23.36 13.23
N VAL A 82 -6.48 -23.15 12.43
CA VAL A 82 -5.28 -24.01 12.43
C VAL A 82 -4.46 -23.83 13.71
N ALA A 83 -4.28 -22.59 14.14
CA ALA A 83 -3.43 -22.28 15.27
C ALA A 83 -4.15 -22.34 16.63
N ARG A 84 -5.49 -22.34 16.65
CA ARG A 84 -6.36 -22.47 17.86
C ARG A 84 -5.72 -21.92 19.15
N HIS A 85 -5.21 -22.84 20.01
CA HIS A 85 -4.62 -22.53 21.31
C HIS A 85 -3.21 -21.89 21.24
N ARG A 86 -2.55 -21.96 20.07
CA ARG A 86 -1.19 -21.45 19.87
C ARG A 86 -1.12 -19.99 19.49
N VAL A 87 -2.27 -19.36 19.18
CA VAL A 87 -2.35 -17.92 18.81
C VAL A 87 -2.20 -16.98 20.01
N ARG A 88 -2.36 -17.51 21.24
CA ARG A 88 -2.24 -16.70 22.45
C ARG A 88 -0.76 -16.42 22.77
N LEU A 89 -0.38 -15.15 22.71
CA LEU A 89 0.88 -14.67 23.30
C LEU A 89 0.61 -14.24 24.76
N PRO A 90 1.58 -14.40 25.67
CA PRO A 90 1.48 -13.82 27.00
C PRO A 90 1.27 -12.31 26.90
N ARG A 91 0.57 -11.73 27.88
CA ARG A 91 0.44 -10.29 27.95
C ARG A 91 1.82 -9.65 28.06
N PRO A 92 2.14 -8.62 27.27
CA PRO A 92 3.41 -7.93 27.42
C PRO A 92 3.47 -7.29 28.81
N VAL A 93 4.58 -7.48 29.49
CA VAL A 93 4.83 -6.75 30.74
C VAL A 93 5.35 -5.38 30.36
N THR A 94 4.48 -4.39 30.33
CA THR A 94 4.88 -3.01 30.10
C THR A 94 4.73 -2.23 31.39
N ARG A 95 5.84 -1.73 31.91
CA ARG A 95 5.81 -0.63 32.87
C ARG A 95 6.02 0.65 32.08
N PRO A 96 5.14 1.65 32.19
CA PRO A 96 5.39 2.94 31.57
C PRO A 96 6.69 3.51 32.17
N THR A 97 7.69 3.67 31.32
CA THR A 97 8.95 4.31 31.69
C THR A 97 8.94 5.74 31.14
N PRO A 98 9.64 6.70 31.76
CA PRO A 98 9.79 8.05 31.19
C PRO A 98 10.35 8.02 29.75
N ALA A 99 11.16 7.01 29.42
CA ALA A 99 11.69 6.82 28.07
C ALA A 99 10.58 6.58 27.02
N ALA A 100 9.41 6.07 27.39
CA ALA A 100 8.27 5.91 26.48
C ALA A 100 7.67 7.25 26.00
N LEU A 101 7.99 8.36 26.66
CA LEU A 101 7.55 9.71 26.24
C LEU A 101 8.26 10.13 24.93
N VAL A 102 9.51 9.72 24.71
CA VAL A 102 10.27 10.11 23.52
C VAL A 102 9.59 9.62 22.24
N PRO A 103 9.31 8.31 22.05
CA PRO A 103 8.60 7.85 20.85
C PRO A 103 7.20 8.43 20.74
N ALA A 104 6.49 8.64 21.85
CA ALA A 104 5.17 9.26 21.80
C ALA A 104 5.23 10.71 21.28
N LEU A 105 6.21 11.51 21.71
CA LEU A 105 6.45 12.85 21.19
C LEU A 105 6.88 12.86 19.74
N VAL A 106 7.75 11.94 19.32
CA VAL A 106 8.18 11.79 17.92
C VAL A 106 7.00 11.46 17.03
N ILE A 107 6.14 10.52 17.44
CA ILE A 107 4.92 10.17 16.69
C ILE A 107 3.97 11.37 16.62
N ALA A 108 3.75 12.07 17.73
CA ALA A 108 2.88 13.25 17.77
C ALA A 108 3.39 14.36 16.84
N LEU A 109 4.71 14.62 16.85
CA LEU A 109 5.36 15.57 15.95
C LEU A 109 5.24 15.11 14.49
N GLY A 110 5.46 13.83 14.22
CA GLY A 110 5.30 13.26 12.88
C GLY A 110 3.85 13.36 12.37
N CYS A 111 2.87 13.10 13.23
CA CYS A 111 1.46 13.32 12.90
C CYS A 111 1.18 14.77 12.56
N TRP A 112 1.72 15.70 13.32
CA TRP A 112 1.55 17.13 13.05
C TRP A 112 2.24 17.60 11.76
N LEU A 113 3.42 17.07 11.44
CA LEU A 113 4.19 17.48 10.27
C LEU A 113 3.69 16.83 8.96
N TYR A 114 3.20 15.59 9.02
CA TYR A 114 2.82 14.84 7.82
C TYR A 114 1.33 14.88 7.51
N PHE A 115 0.49 15.42 8.40
CA PHE A 115 -0.95 15.55 8.16
C PHE A 115 -1.43 16.99 8.47
N PRO A 116 -2.14 17.65 7.54
CA PRO A 116 -2.60 17.14 6.23
C PRO A 116 -1.44 16.98 5.23
N PRO A 117 -1.54 15.99 4.33
CA PRO A 117 -0.52 15.76 3.30
C PRO A 117 -0.60 16.83 2.20
N SER A 118 0.52 17.02 1.50
CA SER A 118 0.62 17.91 0.35
C SER A 118 -0.25 17.47 -0.83
N GLU A 119 -0.60 18.42 -1.72
CA GLU A 119 -1.46 18.18 -2.88
C GLU A 119 -0.66 17.89 -4.15
N TYR A 120 -0.08 16.70 -4.24
CA TYR A 120 0.64 16.24 -5.44
C TYR A 120 -0.23 15.28 -6.27
N ILE A 121 -1.31 15.77 -6.88
CA ILE A 121 -2.19 14.93 -7.71
C ILE A 121 -1.92 15.15 -9.19
N ILE A 122 -1.72 16.40 -9.63
CA ILE A 122 -1.58 16.77 -11.05
C ILE A 122 -0.18 17.30 -11.32
N GLY A 123 0.49 16.78 -12.37
CA GLY A 123 1.69 17.37 -12.97
C GLY A 123 2.91 17.50 -12.07
N GLY A 124 2.89 16.90 -10.90
CA GLY A 124 3.91 17.07 -9.89
C GLY A 124 5.10 16.11 -10.02
N LYS A 125 5.46 15.70 -11.22
CA LYS A 125 6.53 14.72 -11.41
C LYS A 125 6.25 13.42 -10.64
N ASP A 126 7.27 12.88 -9.96
CA ASP A 126 7.23 11.57 -9.31
C ASP A 126 6.08 11.40 -8.29
N PRO A 127 5.85 12.33 -7.35
CA PRO A 127 4.76 12.16 -6.38
C PRO A 127 3.38 12.04 -7.04
N GLY A 128 3.12 12.85 -8.06
CA GLY A 128 1.86 12.78 -8.80
C GLY A 128 1.71 11.47 -9.56
N THR A 129 2.77 10.96 -10.17
CA THR A 129 2.78 9.66 -10.86
C THR A 129 2.40 8.53 -9.91
N TYR A 130 3.03 8.43 -8.74
CA TYR A 130 2.72 7.40 -7.76
C TYR A 130 1.26 7.44 -7.29
N ILE A 131 0.73 8.64 -7.02
CA ILE A 131 -0.66 8.78 -6.58
C ILE A 131 -1.62 8.40 -7.69
N ASN A 132 -1.41 8.90 -8.92
CA ASN A 132 -2.27 8.58 -10.06
C ASN A 132 -2.26 7.09 -10.38
N GLU A 133 -1.10 6.45 -10.35
CA GLU A 133 -0.99 5.01 -10.56
C GLU A 133 -1.72 4.21 -9.47
N GLY A 134 -1.57 4.59 -8.20
CA GLY A 134 -2.29 3.96 -7.11
C GLY A 134 -3.81 4.11 -7.23
N VAL A 135 -4.29 5.29 -7.65
CA VAL A 135 -5.71 5.52 -7.94
C VAL A 135 -6.18 4.64 -9.10
N GLN A 136 -5.39 4.50 -10.16
CA GLN A 136 -5.70 3.61 -11.28
C GLN A 136 -5.79 2.15 -10.85
N ILE A 137 -4.82 1.67 -10.06
CA ILE A 137 -4.87 0.32 -9.48
C ILE A 137 -6.16 0.13 -8.69
N ALA A 138 -6.53 1.11 -7.85
CA ALA A 138 -7.77 1.03 -7.06
C ALA A 138 -9.03 0.97 -7.91
N GLN A 139 -9.09 1.74 -9.00
CA GLN A 139 -10.26 1.85 -9.86
C GLN A 139 -10.35 0.76 -10.93
N ARG A 140 -9.20 0.33 -11.47
CA ARG A 140 -9.13 -0.58 -12.62
C ARG A 140 -8.74 -2.00 -12.24
N GLY A 141 -8.12 -2.20 -11.08
CA GLY A 141 -7.69 -3.50 -10.60
C GLY A 141 -6.44 -4.07 -11.28
N GLN A 142 -5.67 -3.23 -12.00
CA GLN A 142 -4.54 -3.65 -12.82
C GLN A 142 -3.43 -2.60 -12.85
N THR A 143 -2.19 -3.02 -13.09
CA THR A 143 -1.02 -2.13 -13.21
C THR A 143 -0.86 -1.57 -14.62
N VAL A 144 -1.14 -2.37 -15.63
CA VAL A 144 -1.16 -1.95 -17.04
C VAL A 144 -2.59 -1.67 -17.44
N ILE A 145 -2.88 -0.44 -17.85
CA ILE A 145 -4.21 -0.04 -18.28
C ILE A 145 -4.29 -0.01 -19.81
N ARG A 146 -5.50 -0.20 -20.34
CA ARG A 146 -5.79 -0.02 -21.77
C ARG A 146 -6.44 1.34 -21.99
N ASP A 147 -5.77 2.19 -22.76
CA ASP A 147 -6.26 3.49 -23.22
C ASP A 147 -6.72 3.37 -24.69
N GLY A 148 -8.04 3.37 -24.89
CA GLY A 148 -8.62 3.23 -26.23
C GLY A 148 -8.20 4.34 -27.18
N LEU A 149 -7.95 5.55 -26.67
CA LEU A 149 -7.53 6.68 -27.52
C LEU A 149 -6.19 6.41 -28.22
N ILE A 150 -5.28 5.70 -27.58
CA ILE A 150 -3.98 5.35 -28.19
C ILE A 150 -4.20 4.36 -29.33
N ALA A 151 -5.00 3.32 -29.09
CA ALA A 151 -5.27 2.27 -30.10
C ALA A 151 -6.05 2.81 -31.30
N GLU A 152 -6.90 3.82 -31.12
CA GLU A 152 -7.71 4.43 -32.18
C GLU A 152 -6.90 5.35 -33.11
N ILE A 153 -5.74 5.87 -32.67
CA ILE A 153 -4.91 6.74 -33.51
C ILE A 153 -4.14 5.90 -34.55
N PRO A 154 -4.32 6.17 -35.85
CA PRO A 154 -3.57 5.48 -36.88
C PRO A 154 -2.07 5.64 -36.70
N SER A 155 -1.32 4.54 -36.93
CA SER A 155 0.13 4.47 -36.71
C SER A 155 0.94 5.64 -37.26
N PRO A 156 0.68 6.16 -38.48
CA PRO A 156 1.46 7.29 -39.02
C PRO A 156 1.31 8.61 -38.25
N PHE A 157 0.28 8.73 -37.43
CA PHE A 157 0.00 9.97 -36.70
C PHE A 157 0.31 9.87 -35.20
N ARG A 158 0.71 8.69 -34.70
CA ARG A 158 0.93 8.47 -33.26
C ARG A 158 2.00 9.37 -32.67
N ASP A 159 3.11 9.56 -33.40
CA ASP A 159 4.23 10.41 -32.94
C ASP A 159 3.87 11.89 -32.79
N LEU A 160 2.81 12.35 -33.46
CA LEU A 160 2.31 13.72 -33.31
C LEU A 160 1.62 13.94 -31.95
N PHE A 161 1.01 12.89 -31.43
CA PHE A 161 0.25 12.93 -30.16
C PHE A 161 1.06 12.40 -28.99
N PHE A 162 1.91 11.41 -29.23
CA PHE A 162 2.68 10.70 -28.23
C PHE A 162 4.16 10.70 -28.62
N PRO A 163 4.89 11.79 -28.27
CA PRO A 163 6.29 11.88 -28.63
C PRO A 163 7.09 10.73 -28.02
N ALA A 164 7.99 10.17 -28.81
CA ALA A 164 8.89 9.11 -28.36
C ALA A 164 9.69 9.59 -27.15
N HIS A 165 9.76 8.72 -26.14
CA HIS A 165 10.62 8.93 -25.00
C HIS A 165 11.93 8.15 -25.25
N GLY A 166 13.07 8.75 -25.04
CA GLY A 166 14.38 8.14 -25.35
C GLY A 166 14.74 6.87 -24.59
N LEU A 167 13.75 6.10 -24.15
CA LEU A 167 13.91 4.79 -23.52
C LEU A 167 13.45 3.72 -24.52
N ASP A 168 14.34 2.80 -24.86
CA ASP A 168 14.10 1.73 -25.84
C ASP A 168 12.94 0.78 -25.48
N THR A 169 12.49 0.79 -24.22
CA THR A 169 11.47 -0.13 -23.68
C THR A 169 10.05 0.35 -23.94
N TYR A 170 9.84 1.63 -24.23
CA TYR A 170 8.52 2.25 -24.36
C TYR A 170 8.38 2.94 -25.71
N TYR A 171 7.19 2.79 -26.32
CA TYR A 171 6.89 3.44 -27.60
C TYR A 171 6.92 4.97 -27.48
N GLY A 172 6.23 5.52 -26.47
CA GLY A 172 6.14 6.95 -26.29
C GLY A 172 5.56 7.33 -24.94
N LEU A 173 5.40 8.62 -24.73
CA LEU A 173 4.87 9.20 -23.51
C LEU A 173 3.37 9.47 -23.65
N ARG A 174 2.54 8.82 -22.86
CA ARG A 174 1.10 9.12 -22.80
C ARG A 174 0.86 10.47 -22.09
N PHE A 175 1.49 10.63 -20.93
CA PHE A 175 1.66 11.85 -20.17
C PHE A 175 2.77 11.64 -19.14
N MET A 176 3.22 12.70 -18.48
CA MET A 176 4.37 12.63 -17.58
C MET A 176 4.24 11.48 -16.57
N GLY A 177 5.23 10.58 -16.57
CA GLY A 177 5.31 9.43 -15.69
C GLY A 177 4.49 8.20 -16.13
N PHE A 178 3.83 8.25 -17.31
CA PHE A 178 3.10 7.13 -17.87
C PHE A 178 3.49 6.89 -19.31
N PHE A 179 3.97 5.69 -19.60
CA PHE A 179 4.51 5.31 -20.89
C PHE A 179 3.56 4.37 -21.64
N ILE A 180 3.57 4.51 -22.95
CA ILE A 180 2.91 3.57 -23.86
C ILE A 180 3.83 2.37 -24.04
N GLN A 181 3.41 1.22 -23.52
CA GLN A 181 4.13 -0.04 -23.65
C GLN A 181 3.82 -0.73 -24.98
N ASP A 182 2.56 -0.71 -25.39
CA ASP A 182 2.09 -1.27 -26.66
C ASP A 182 1.04 -0.32 -27.25
N PRO A 183 1.39 0.40 -28.35
CA PRO A 183 0.49 1.36 -28.97
C PRO A 183 -0.70 0.71 -29.69
N ASP A 184 -0.56 -0.53 -30.19
CA ASP A 184 -1.64 -1.21 -30.89
C ASP A 184 -2.69 -1.75 -29.92
N ALA A 185 -2.25 -2.21 -28.74
CA ALA A 185 -3.14 -2.60 -27.67
C ALA A 185 -3.62 -1.41 -26.82
N GLY A 186 -3.04 -0.22 -27.00
CA GLY A 186 -3.26 0.96 -26.15
C GLY A 186 -2.76 0.74 -24.73
N ALA A 187 -1.75 -0.11 -24.51
CA ALA A 187 -1.26 -0.46 -23.19
C ALA A 187 -0.39 0.66 -22.60
N VAL A 188 -0.76 1.14 -21.40
CA VAL A 188 -0.07 2.21 -20.67
C VAL A 188 0.33 1.72 -19.29
N VAL A 189 1.55 2.05 -18.87
CA VAL A 189 2.12 1.63 -17.60
C VAL A 189 2.80 2.81 -16.89
N GLY A 190 2.73 2.82 -15.56
CA GLY A 190 3.50 3.77 -14.75
C GLY A 190 5.00 3.52 -14.86
N GLN A 191 5.79 4.59 -14.82
CA GLN A 191 7.25 4.54 -15.03
C GLN A 191 8.01 3.94 -13.84
N PHE A 192 7.42 3.96 -12.64
CA PHE A 192 8.10 3.59 -11.40
C PHE A 192 7.72 2.20 -10.88
N PRO A 193 8.49 1.63 -9.94
CA PRO A 193 8.09 0.39 -9.28
C PRO A 193 6.73 0.50 -8.59
N HIS A 194 5.85 -0.46 -8.84
CA HIS A 194 4.43 -0.42 -8.46
C HIS A 194 4.14 -0.68 -6.97
N LEU A 195 5.17 -0.93 -6.14
CA LEU A 195 4.96 -1.28 -4.72
C LEU A 195 4.32 -0.15 -3.92
N TYR A 196 4.83 1.08 -4.07
CA TYR A 196 4.24 2.23 -3.37
C TYR A 196 2.86 2.59 -3.94
N PRO A 197 2.62 2.65 -5.26
CA PRO A 197 1.29 2.75 -5.84
C PRO A 197 0.28 1.71 -5.32
N ALA A 198 0.71 0.47 -5.12
CA ALA A 198 -0.15 -0.56 -4.52
C ALA A 198 -0.60 -0.19 -3.10
N SER A 199 0.26 0.43 -2.29
CA SER A 199 -0.13 0.95 -0.97
C SER A 199 -1.07 2.16 -1.07
N VAL A 200 -0.85 3.04 -2.05
CA VAL A 200 -1.73 4.18 -2.36
C VAL A 200 -3.13 3.69 -2.75
N ALA A 201 -3.23 2.58 -3.49
CA ALA A 201 -4.51 1.98 -3.85
C ALA A 201 -5.34 1.57 -2.62
N ILE A 202 -4.70 1.08 -1.55
CA ILE A 202 -5.37 0.80 -0.27
C ILE A 202 -5.89 2.09 0.35
N GLY A 203 -5.03 3.13 0.43
CA GLY A 203 -5.41 4.43 0.97
C GLY A 203 -6.60 5.04 0.23
N TYR A 204 -6.57 4.97 -1.12
CA TYR A 204 -7.67 5.44 -1.95
C TYR A 204 -8.98 4.67 -1.70
N ALA A 205 -8.91 3.36 -1.60
CA ALA A 205 -10.07 2.54 -1.33
C ALA A 205 -10.71 2.82 0.04
N LEU A 206 -9.90 3.20 1.03
CA LEU A 206 -10.38 3.55 2.38
C LEU A 206 -11.02 4.94 2.44
N ASN A 207 -10.46 5.96 1.79
CA ASN A 207 -10.88 7.36 1.95
C ASN A 207 -10.67 8.21 0.68
N GLY A 208 -10.83 7.63 -0.50
CA GLY A 208 -10.70 8.34 -1.77
C GLY A 208 -9.34 9.05 -1.92
N LEU A 209 -9.32 10.19 -2.60
CA LEU A 209 -8.09 10.96 -2.84
C LEU A 209 -7.41 11.40 -1.52
N SER A 210 -8.17 11.69 -0.49
CA SER A 210 -7.59 12.04 0.83
C SER A 210 -6.79 10.87 1.40
N GLY A 211 -7.31 9.65 1.34
CA GLY A 211 -6.60 8.45 1.79
C GLY A 211 -5.37 8.14 0.94
N ALA A 212 -5.47 8.29 -0.39
CA ALA A 212 -4.33 8.15 -1.30
C ALA A 212 -3.16 9.08 -0.91
N ARG A 213 -3.46 10.34 -0.67
CA ARG A 213 -2.47 11.36 -0.25
C ARG A 213 -1.88 11.09 1.14
N GLN A 214 -2.69 10.58 2.07
CA GLN A 214 -2.25 10.26 3.44
C GLN A 214 -1.28 9.07 3.51
N THR A 215 -1.23 8.23 2.49
CA THR A 215 -0.41 7.01 2.48
C THR A 215 1.07 7.31 2.73
N ILE A 216 1.61 8.39 2.17
CA ILE A 216 3.02 8.76 2.40
C ILE A 216 3.29 9.09 3.87
N GLY A 217 2.38 9.82 4.52
CA GLY A 217 2.48 10.14 5.94
C GLY A 217 2.47 8.89 6.83
N VAL A 218 1.65 7.88 6.48
CA VAL A 218 1.63 6.59 7.19
C VAL A 218 2.98 5.89 7.09
N TRP A 219 3.56 5.80 5.89
CA TRP A 219 4.89 5.20 5.70
C TRP A 219 6.00 5.98 6.40
N ALA A 220 5.92 7.32 6.39
CA ALA A 220 6.86 8.18 7.11
C ALA A 220 6.81 7.95 8.63
N LEU A 221 5.59 7.83 9.20
CA LEU A 221 5.44 7.50 10.64
C LEU A 221 5.98 6.11 10.97
N LEU A 222 5.71 5.11 10.13
CA LEU A 222 6.29 3.77 10.30
C LEU A 222 7.83 3.81 10.22
N GLY A 223 8.39 4.61 9.31
CA GLY A 223 9.84 4.85 9.24
C GLY A 223 10.41 5.47 10.50
N LEU A 224 9.75 6.49 11.06
CA LEU A 224 10.17 7.09 12.35
C LEU A 224 10.13 6.08 13.50
N MET A 225 9.07 5.26 13.56
CA MET A 225 8.95 4.22 14.59
C MET A 225 9.99 3.10 14.43
N ALA A 226 10.44 2.83 13.20
CA ALA A 226 11.46 1.80 12.93
C ALA A 226 12.87 2.19 13.39
N VAL A 227 13.15 3.49 13.55
CA VAL A 227 14.46 4.01 14.00
C VAL A 227 14.55 4.01 15.52
N TYR A 228 13.43 4.02 16.22
CA TYR A 228 13.33 3.94 17.67
C TYR A 228 13.40 2.50 18.16
#